data_0a91ff83b743ee404545c444aec95f62
#
_entry.id   0a91ff83b743ee404545c444aec95f62
#
_cell.length_a   1.000
_cell.length_b   1.000
_cell.length_c   1.000
_cell.angle_alpha   90.00
_cell.angle_beta   90.00
_cell.angle_gamma   90.00
#
_symmetry.space_group_name_H-M   'P 1'
#
loop_
_entity.id
_entity.type
_entity.pdbx_description
1 polymer ?
#
loop_
_entity_poly.entity_id
_entity_poly.type
_entity_poly.pdbx_seq_one_letter_code
_entity_poly.pdbx_strand_id
1 'polypeptide(L)'
;RLNLYQWIGVMLAIISFFMLSRSGKKEGIDFKHNKWILFIILAAVAGAVSGLYDKYLMKQLPPMVVQSWYNVYQMFIMCPILALLWWPKRKSSTPFRWDWAIIFISIFLCAADFVYFYALSYEDSMISIVSMVRRGSVIVSFLFGAMVFREKNLKSKAIDLILVLIGMIFLYLGTK
;
A
#
# COMPACT_ATOMS: atom_id res chain seq x y z
N ARG A 1 -22.52 12.66 0.44
CA ARG A 1 -22.86 11.95 1.70
C ARG A 1 -22.58 10.48 1.50
N LEU A 2 -21.94 9.84 2.47
CA LEU A 2 -21.66 8.40 2.44
C LEU A 2 -22.98 7.62 2.51
N ASN A 3 -23.13 6.64 1.63
CA ASN A 3 -24.27 5.73 1.63
C ASN A 3 -24.12 4.70 2.77
N LEU A 4 -25.21 4.07 3.19
CA LEU A 4 -25.23 3.08 4.28
C LEU A 4 -24.24 1.94 4.03
N TYR A 5 -24.13 1.45 2.80
CA TYR A 5 -23.14 0.44 2.40
C TYR A 5 -21.70 0.90 2.60
N GLN A 6 -21.40 2.17 2.32
CA GLN A 6 -20.06 2.74 2.53
C GLN A 6 -19.73 2.84 4.02
N TRP A 7 -20.70 3.19 4.87
CA TRP A 7 -20.53 3.18 6.32
C TRP A 7 -20.22 1.77 6.85
N ILE A 8 -20.94 0.75 6.37
CA ILE A 8 -20.67 -0.65 6.74
C ILE A 8 -19.26 -1.05 6.33
N GLY A 9 -18.83 -0.71 5.11
CA GLY A 9 -17.49 -0.99 4.63
C GLY A 9 -16.38 -0.34 5.47
N VAL A 10 -16.56 0.92 5.88
CA VAL A 10 -15.63 1.62 6.77
C VAL A 10 -15.58 0.97 8.15
N MET A 11 -16.72 0.62 8.72
CA MET A 11 -16.77 -0.06 10.02
C MET A 11 -16.08 -1.42 9.99
N LEU A 12 -16.29 -2.22 8.95
CA LEU A 12 -15.61 -3.49 8.76
C LEU A 12 -14.09 -3.32 8.65
N ALA A 13 -13.63 -2.30 7.93
CA ALA A 13 -12.19 -1.99 7.83
C ALA A 13 -11.59 -1.62 9.20
N ILE A 14 -12.31 -0.82 10.00
CA ILE A 14 -11.88 -0.45 11.36
C ILE A 14 -11.82 -1.70 12.26
N ILE A 15 -12.84 -2.55 12.22
CA ILE A 15 -12.88 -3.80 13.01
C ILE A 15 -11.71 -4.70 12.63
N SER A 16 -11.44 -4.87 11.33
CA SER A 16 -10.30 -5.64 10.83
C SER A 16 -8.98 -5.08 11.35
N PHE A 17 -8.82 -3.76 11.33
CA PHE A 17 -7.62 -3.12 11.89
C PHE A 17 -7.43 -3.44 13.38
N PHE A 18 -8.51 -3.41 14.17
CA PHE A 18 -8.44 -3.79 15.59
C PHE A 18 -8.11 -5.28 15.78
N MET A 19 -8.67 -6.16 14.96
CA MET A 19 -8.35 -7.59 15.01
C MET A 19 -6.89 -7.86 14.66
N LEU A 20 -6.37 -7.21 13.60
CA LEU A 20 -4.97 -7.28 13.21
C LEU A 20 -4.05 -6.78 14.33
N SER A 21 -4.43 -5.68 15.00
CA SER A 21 -3.73 -5.16 16.17
C SER A 21 -3.66 -6.18 17.32
N ARG A 22 -4.74 -6.90 17.58
CA ARG A 22 -4.76 -7.97 18.60
C ARG A 22 -3.95 -9.19 18.18
N SER A 23 -3.98 -9.55 16.92
CA SER A 23 -3.18 -10.65 16.36
C SER A 23 -1.68 -10.34 16.46
N GLY A 24 -1.27 -9.13 16.10
CA GLY A 24 0.12 -8.68 16.23
C GLY A 24 0.63 -8.67 17.68
N LYS A 25 -0.25 -8.45 18.66
CA LYS A 25 0.10 -8.53 20.08
C LYS A 25 0.53 -9.93 20.50
N LYS A 26 -0.03 -10.98 19.90
CA LYS A 26 0.41 -12.37 20.09
C LYS A 26 1.78 -12.67 19.51
N GLU A 27 2.24 -11.86 18.56
CA GLU A 27 3.56 -11.93 17.94
C GLU A 27 4.59 -10.99 18.62
N GLY A 28 4.23 -10.39 19.75
CA GLY A 28 5.12 -9.51 20.52
C GLY A 28 5.11 -8.04 20.09
N ILE A 29 4.20 -7.64 19.20
CA ILE A 29 4.07 -6.25 18.75
C ILE A 29 3.05 -5.54 19.62
N ASP A 30 3.51 -4.65 20.50
CA ASP A 30 2.60 -3.81 21.31
C ASP A 30 2.20 -2.56 20.54
N PHE A 31 1.01 -2.60 19.93
CA PHE A 31 0.48 -1.51 19.12
C PHE A 31 0.25 -0.21 19.91
N LYS A 32 0.02 -0.29 21.20
CA LYS A 32 -0.35 0.88 22.02
C LYS A 32 0.85 1.76 22.40
N HIS A 33 2.05 1.18 22.51
CA HIS A 33 3.25 1.88 22.95
C HIS A 33 4.34 1.99 21.87
N ASN A 34 4.05 1.52 20.65
CA ASN A 34 5.04 1.51 19.58
C ASN A 34 4.97 2.80 18.74
N LYS A 35 5.99 3.64 18.83
CA LYS A 35 6.10 4.89 18.05
C LYS A 35 6.02 4.68 16.54
N TRP A 36 6.42 3.51 16.05
CA TRP A 36 6.39 3.17 14.63
C TRP A 36 4.98 3.09 14.05
N ILE A 37 3.99 2.82 14.89
CA ILE A 37 2.58 2.78 14.48
C ILE A 37 2.07 4.17 14.12
N LEU A 38 2.49 5.20 14.87
CA LEU A 38 2.19 6.57 14.51
C LEU A 38 2.71 6.92 13.11
N PHE A 39 3.93 6.49 12.78
CA PHE A 39 4.49 6.69 11.43
C PHE A 39 3.71 5.93 10.35
N ILE A 40 3.21 4.73 10.64
CA ILE A 40 2.37 3.97 9.70
C ILE A 40 1.04 4.70 9.46
N ILE A 41 0.42 5.24 10.51
CA ILE A 41 -0.82 6.02 10.38
C ILE A 41 -0.57 7.28 9.54
N LEU A 42 0.50 8.02 9.83
CA LEU A 42 0.88 9.20 9.05
C LEU A 42 1.16 8.85 7.58
N ALA A 43 1.86 7.75 7.33
CA ALA A 43 2.11 7.26 5.98
C ALA A 43 0.81 6.88 5.25
N ALA A 44 -0.15 6.28 5.95
CA ALA A 44 -1.46 5.94 5.38
C ALA A 44 -2.26 7.20 5.02
N VAL A 45 -2.27 8.20 5.87
CA VAL A 45 -2.92 9.50 5.61
C VAL A 45 -2.25 10.21 4.44
N ALA A 46 -0.91 10.29 4.44
CA ALA A 46 -0.15 10.90 3.35
C ALA A 46 -0.40 10.16 2.02
N GLY A 47 -0.48 8.83 2.04
CA GLY A 47 -0.81 8.03 0.87
C GLY A 47 -2.23 8.27 0.34
N ALA A 48 -3.20 8.50 1.24
CA ALA A 48 -4.56 8.86 0.83
C ALA A 48 -4.61 10.24 0.16
N VAL A 49 -3.92 11.23 0.72
CA VAL A 49 -3.80 12.58 0.14
C VAL A 49 -3.09 12.51 -1.22
N SER A 50 -2.00 11.74 -1.33
CA SER A 50 -1.29 11.52 -2.58
C SER A 50 -2.21 10.91 -3.65
N GLY A 51 -3.00 9.89 -3.31
CA GLY A 51 -3.93 9.27 -4.27
C GLY A 51 -5.02 10.23 -4.76
N LEU A 52 -5.50 11.14 -3.92
CA LEU A 52 -6.42 12.20 -4.34
C LEU A 52 -5.74 13.20 -5.29
N TYR A 53 -4.51 13.56 -5.00
CA TYR A 53 -3.71 14.44 -5.84
C TYR A 53 -3.37 13.80 -7.18
N ASP A 54 -3.03 12.52 -7.20
CA ASP A 54 -2.80 11.74 -8.43
C ASP A 54 -4.04 11.81 -9.35
N LYS A 55 -5.24 11.60 -8.80
CA LYS A 55 -6.49 11.70 -9.57
C LYS A 55 -6.72 13.11 -10.12
N TYR A 56 -6.37 14.14 -9.36
CA TYR A 56 -6.44 15.52 -9.82
C TYR A 56 -5.50 15.78 -11.01
N LEU A 57 -4.26 15.30 -10.91
CA LEU A 57 -3.27 15.42 -11.97
C LEU A 57 -3.68 14.67 -13.24
N MET A 58 -4.28 13.47 -13.10
CA MET A 58 -4.74 12.67 -14.22
C MET A 58 -5.86 13.33 -15.05
N LYS A 59 -6.58 14.30 -14.49
CA LYS A 59 -7.55 15.11 -15.24
C LYS A 59 -6.91 16.14 -16.14
N GLN A 60 -5.66 16.54 -15.87
CA GLN A 60 -4.99 17.63 -16.56
C GLN A 60 -3.83 17.17 -17.41
N LEU A 61 -3.17 16.06 -17.07
CA LEU A 61 -1.94 15.60 -17.68
C LEU A 61 -2.05 14.13 -18.10
N PRO A 62 -1.36 13.74 -19.19
CA PRO A 62 -1.27 12.34 -19.60
C PRO A 62 -0.58 11.48 -18.53
N PRO A 63 -1.03 10.22 -18.31
CA PRO A 63 -0.48 9.32 -17.30
C PRO A 63 1.04 9.15 -17.38
N MET A 64 1.57 9.09 -18.61
CA MET A 64 2.99 8.89 -18.85
C MET A 64 3.85 10.08 -18.36
N VAL A 65 3.34 11.30 -18.52
CA VAL A 65 4.02 12.52 -18.05
C VAL A 65 4.09 12.53 -16.53
N VAL A 66 2.96 12.25 -15.87
CA VAL A 66 2.88 12.24 -14.41
C VAL A 66 3.79 11.15 -13.82
N GLN A 67 3.78 9.94 -14.38
CA GLN A 67 4.65 8.86 -13.94
C GLN A 67 6.13 9.19 -14.11
N SER A 68 6.51 9.77 -15.26
CA SER A 68 7.89 10.16 -15.52
C SER A 68 8.39 11.18 -14.51
N TRP A 69 7.61 12.24 -14.27
CA TRP A 69 7.97 13.26 -13.29
C TRP A 69 7.96 12.71 -11.85
N TYR A 70 7.05 11.83 -11.50
CA TYR A 70 7.03 11.15 -10.20
C TYR A 70 8.35 10.39 -9.96
N ASN A 71 8.80 9.60 -10.94
CA ASN A 71 10.06 8.86 -10.86
C ASN A 71 11.28 9.78 -10.75
N VAL A 72 11.29 10.89 -11.49
CA VAL A 72 12.37 11.90 -11.43
C VAL A 72 12.42 12.52 -10.03
N TYR A 73 11.31 13.00 -9.49
CA TYR A 73 11.27 13.57 -8.14
C TYR A 73 11.65 12.54 -7.07
N GLN A 74 11.18 11.31 -7.21
CA GLN A 74 11.55 10.23 -6.28
C GLN A 74 13.06 9.99 -6.29
N MET A 75 13.69 9.98 -7.46
CA MET A 75 15.14 9.87 -7.59
C MET A 75 15.86 11.03 -6.90
N PHE A 76 15.44 12.27 -7.15
CA PHE A 76 16.03 13.47 -6.53
C PHE A 76 15.89 13.48 -5.00
N ILE A 77 14.80 12.95 -4.46
CA ILE A 77 14.58 12.85 -3.00
C ILE A 77 15.40 11.71 -2.41
N MET A 78 15.43 10.55 -3.07
CA MET A 78 16.09 9.36 -2.54
C MET A 78 17.61 9.42 -2.61
N CYS A 79 18.18 10.06 -3.63
CA CYS A 79 19.64 10.22 -3.74
C CYS A 79 20.28 10.91 -2.52
N PRO A 80 19.80 12.09 -2.05
CA PRO A 80 20.33 12.72 -0.84
C PRO A 80 20.12 11.87 0.42
N ILE A 81 18.94 11.23 0.56
CA ILE A 81 18.65 10.36 1.70
C ILE A 81 19.66 9.20 1.75
N LEU A 82 19.92 8.54 0.63
CA LEU A 82 20.92 7.47 0.53
C LEU A 82 22.33 7.98 0.82
N ALA A 83 22.69 9.15 0.28
CA ALA A 83 23.99 9.74 0.50
C ALA A 83 24.22 10.10 1.98
N LEU A 84 23.21 10.63 2.66
CA LEU A 84 23.35 11.06 4.04
C LEU A 84 23.20 9.93 5.07
N LEU A 85 22.31 8.96 4.82
CA LEU A 85 22.00 7.91 5.79
C LEU A 85 22.80 6.62 5.57
N TRP A 86 22.94 6.20 4.33
CA TRP A 86 23.57 4.91 4.02
C TRP A 86 25.07 5.04 3.75
N TRP A 87 25.51 6.05 3.00
CA TRP A 87 26.91 6.19 2.62
C TRP A 87 27.89 6.19 3.80
N PRO A 88 27.64 6.92 4.90
CA PRO A 88 28.54 6.88 6.06
C PRO A 88 28.61 5.52 6.74
N LYS A 89 27.51 4.77 6.72
CA LYS A 89 27.36 3.48 7.43
C LYS A 89 27.49 2.25 6.55
N ARG A 90 27.85 2.41 5.26
CA ARG A 90 27.89 1.32 4.26
C ARG A 90 28.75 0.13 4.64
N LYS A 91 29.83 0.35 5.42
CA LYS A 91 30.77 -0.70 5.84
C LYS A 91 30.31 -1.43 7.09
N SER A 92 29.53 -0.79 7.96
CA SER A 92 29.15 -1.33 9.26
C SER A 92 27.73 -1.88 9.31
N SER A 93 26.81 -1.36 8.50
CA SER A 93 25.40 -1.74 8.57
C SER A 93 25.03 -2.76 7.50
N THR A 94 25.03 -2.36 6.24
CA THR A 94 24.60 -3.22 5.12
C THR A 94 25.51 -3.00 3.92
N PRO A 95 26.48 -3.90 3.67
CA PRO A 95 27.28 -3.82 2.44
C PRO A 95 26.40 -3.98 1.22
N PHE A 96 26.64 -3.18 0.19
CA PHE A 96 25.93 -3.30 -1.07
C PHE A 96 26.22 -4.68 -1.68
N ARG A 97 25.15 -5.45 -1.91
CA ARG A 97 25.21 -6.69 -2.69
C ARG A 97 24.33 -6.51 -3.91
N TRP A 98 24.90 -6.75 -5.08
CA TRP A 98 24.15 -6.76 -6.31
C TRP A 98 23.25 -7.99 -6.35
N ASP A 99 21.95 -7.79 -6.59
CA ASP A 99 20.98 -8.88 -6.76
C ASP A 99 20.13 -8.60 -7.99
N TRP A 100 20.01 -9.58 -8.87
CA TRP A 100 19.19 -9.50 -10.07
C TRP A 100 17.71 -9.28 -9.75
N ALA A 101 17.25 -9.71 -8.58
CA ALA A 101 15.91 -9.50 -8.10
C ALA A 101 15.54 -8.00 -8.08
N ILE A 102 16.51 -7.10 -7.85
CA ILE A 102 16.29 -5.65 -7.82
C ILE A 102 15.78 -5.16 -9.18
N ILE A 103 16.35 -5.65 -10.28
CA ILE A 103 15.95 -5.26 -11.64
C ILE A 103 14.53 -5.74 -11.93
N PHE A 104 14.23 -7.01 -11.62
CA PHE A 104 12.88 -7.55 -11.83
C PHE A 104 11.84 -6.80 -11.01
N ILE A 105 12.11 -6.52 -9.73
CA ILE A 105 11.21 -5.75 -8.87
C ILE A 105 10.97 -4.36 -9.48
N SER A 106 12.02 -3.68 -9.96
CA SER A 106 11.89 -2.35 -10.53
C SER A 106 11.04 -2.34 -11.81
N ILE A 107 11.21 -3.33 -12.69
CA ILE A 107 10.43 -3.45 -13.92
C ILE A 107 8.95 -3.69 -13.60
N PHE A 108 8.66 -4.66 -12.71
CA PHE A 108 7.27 -4.96 -12.34
C PHE A 108 6.62 -3.80 -11.59
N LEU A 109 7.36 -3.10 -10.74
CA LEU A 109 6.85 -1.92 -10.03
C LEU A 109 6.50 -0.79 -11.00
N CYS A 110 7.39 -0.51 -11.95
CA CYS A 110 7.15 0.51 -12.98
C CYS A 110 5.94 0.16 -13.85
N ALA A 111 5.80 -1.10 -14.25
CA ALA A 111 4.63 -1.58 -15.00
C ALA A 111 3.34 -1.46 -14.18
N ALA A 112 3.37 -1.82 -12.90
CA ALA A 112 2.23 -1.71 -12.00
C ALA A 112 1.80 -0.24 -11.79
N ASP A 113 2.74 0.67 -11.63
CA ASP A 113 2.46 2.10 -11.50
C ASP A 113 1.90 2.69 -12.79
N PHE A 114 2.40 2.26 -13.95
CA PHE A 114 1.85 2.65 -15.24
C PHE A 114 0.38 2.24 -15.37
N VAL A 115 0.06 0.98 -15.09
CA VAL A 115 -1.32 0.47 -15.12
C VAL A 115 -2.21 1.21 -14.11
N TYR A 116 -1.68 1.54 -12.94
CA TYR A 116 -2.39 2.31 -11.92
C TYR A 116 -2.76 3.72 -12.41
N PHE A 117 -1.80 4.48 -12.95
CA PHE A 117 -2.05 5.81 -13.48
C PHE A 117 -2.96 5.78 -14.71
N TYR A 118 -2.79 4.77 -15.57
CA TYR A 118 -3.67 4.58 -16.71
C TYR A 118 -5.11 4.29 -16.28
N ALA A 119 -5.31 3.44 -15.27
CA ALA A 119 -6.64 3.20 -14.72
C ALA A 119 -7.26 4.46 -14.08
N LEU A 120 -6.45 5.31 -13.46
CA LEU A 120 -6.90 6.58 -12.88
C LEU A 120 -7.28 7.63 -13.91
N SER A 121 -6.74 7.55 -15.13
CA SER A 121 -6.99 8.54 -16.18
C SER A 121 -8.38 8.44 -16.80
N TYR A 122 -9.09 7.32 -16.63
CA TYR A 122 -10.47 7.22 -17.07
C TYR A 122 -11.39 8.14 -16.25
N GLU A 123 -12.23 8.91 -16.90
CA GLU A 123 -13.12 9.90 -16.26
C GLU A 123 -14.08 9.25 -15.26
N ASP A 124 -14.63 8.10 -15.60
CA ASP A 124 -15.55 7.32 -14.77
C ASP A 124 -14.84 6.48 -13.69
N SER A 125 -13.51 6.48 -13.66
CA SER A 125 -12.80 5.67 -12.68
C SER A 125 -12.93 6.25 -11.28
N MET A 126 -13.47 5.46 -10.36
CA MET A 126 -13.50 5.81 -8.95
C MET A 126 -12.18 5.45 -8.29
N ILE A 127 -11.54 6.42 -7.63
CA ILE A 127 -10.28 6.23 -6.89
C ILE A 127 -10.41 5.04 -5.93
N SER A 128 -11.57 4.91 -5.29
CA SER A 128 -11.85 3.82 -4.36
C SER A 128 -11.71 2.44 -5.01
N ILE A 129 -12.22 2.26 -6.23
CA ILE A 129 -12.15 0.99 -6.96
C ILE A 129 -10.71 0.67 -7.36
N VAL A 130 -10.00 1.65 -7.94
CA VAL A 130 -8.60 1.46 -8.35
C VAL A 130 -7.71 1.15 -7.14
N SER A 131 -7.91 1.86 -6.03
CA SER A 131 -7.21 1.59 -4.78
C SER A 131 -7.54 0.21 -4.20
N MET A 132 -8.78 -0.24 -4.36
CA MET A 132 -9.25 -1.55 -3.92
C MET A 132 -8.55 -2.68 -4.69
N VAL A 133 -8.51 -2.58 -6.02
CA VAL A 133 -7.80 -3.55 -6.86
C VAL A 133 -6.31 -3.59 -6.53
N ARG A 134 -5.67 -2.43 -6.34
CA ARG A 134 -4.27 -2.34 -5.92
C ARG A 134 -4.03 -3.05 -4.58
N ARG A 135 -4.94 -2.91 -3.62
CA ARG A 135 -4.87 -3.60 -2.32
C ARG A 135 -5.13 -5.10 -2.43
N GLY A 136 -5.77 -5.57 -3.48
CA GLY A 136 -5.94 -7.00 -3.78
C GLY A 136 -4.60 -7.76 -3.87
N SER A 137 -3.50 -7.07 -4.13
CA SER A 137 -2.14 -7.65 -4.08
C SER A 137 -1.79 -8.25 -2.72
N VAL A 138 -2.42 -7.77 -1.63
CA VAL A 138 -2.23 -8.32 -0.28
C VAL A 138 -2.69 -9.78 -0.21
N ILE A 139 -3.72 -10.17 -0.98
CA ILE A 139 -4.19 -11.57 -1.06
C ILE A 139 -3.08 -12.45 -1.63
N VAL A 140 -2.45 -12.00 -2.71
CA VAL A 140 -1.38 -12.74 -3.38
C VAL A 140 -0.18 -12.87 -2.43
N SER A 141 0.22 -11.76 -1.79
CA SER A 141 1.32 -11.75 -0.82
C SER A 141 1.03 -12.66 0.38
N PHE A 142 -0.21 -12.69 0.87
CA PHE A 142 -0.62 -13.58 1.95
C PHE A 142 -0.57 -15.05 1.55
N LEU A 143 -1.07 -15.39 0.36
CA LEU A 143 -1.02 -16.77 -0.15
C LEU A 143 0.43 -17.25 -0.33
N PHE A 144 1.29 -16.40 -0.89
CA PHE A 144 2.72 -16.72 -1.02
C PHE A 144 3.38 -16.85 0.36
N GLY A 145 3.12 -15.94 1.29
CA GLY A 145 3.63 -15.99 2.66
C GLY A 145 3.21 -17.27 3.37
N ALA A 146 1.95 -17.66 3.23
CA ALA A 146 1.41 -18.88 3.81
C ALA A 146 2.06 -20.15 3.24
N MET A 147 2.23 -20.22 1.90
CA MET A 147 2.75 -21.40 1.22
C MET A 147 4.27 -21.53 1.33
N VAL A 148 5.00 -20.43 1.12
CA VAL A 148 6.48 -20.46 1.02
C VAL A 148 7.14 -20.34 2.40
N PHE A 149 6.67 -19.42 3.24
CA PHE A 149 7.30 -19.13 4.54
C PHE A 149 6.68 -19.90 5.71
N ARG A 150 5.61 -20.68 5.50
CA ARG A 150 4.90 -21.44 6.55
C ARG A 150 4.62 -20.58 7.79
N GLU A 151 4.10 -19.38 7.58
CA GLU A 151 3.85 -18.41 8.65
C GLU A 151 2.98 -18.97 9.77
N LYS A 152 3.29 -18.56 10.99
CA LYS A 152 2.48 -18.89 12.18
C LYS A 152 1.21 -18.02 12.20
N ASN A 153 0.15 -18.51 12.83
CA ASN A 153 -1.15 -17.81 12.99
C ASN A 153 -1.92 -17.47 11.69
N LEU A 154 -1.78 -18.33 10.65
CA LEU A 154 -2.45 -18.17 9.37
C LEU A 154 -3.96 -17.95 9.48
N LYS A 155 -4.64 -18.65 10.40
CA LYS A 155 -6.09 -18.52 10.58
C LYS A 155 -6.52 -17.12 10.99
N SER A 156 -5.80 -16.49 11.93
CA SER A 156 -6.11 -15.12 12.35
C SER A 156 -5.88 -14.11 11.24
N LYS A 157 -4.73 -14.21 10.54
CA LYS A 157 -4.40 -13.34 9.42
C LYS A 157 -5.36 -13.52 8.22
N ALA A 158 -5.82 -14.76 7.97
CA ALA A 158 -6.82 -15.04 6.94
C ALA A 158 -8.18 -14.41 7.26
N ILE A 159 -8.62 -14.47 8.52
CA ILE A 159 -9.88 -13.84 8.94
C ILE A 159 -9.80 -12.32 8.76
N ASP A 160 -8.69 -11.71 9.17
CA ASP A 160 -8.46 -10.27 8.99
C ASP A 160 -8.49 -9.86 7.52
N LEU A 161 -7.84 -10.65 6.65
CA LEU A 161 -7.84 -10.43 5.21
C LEU A 161 -9.25 -10.54 4.61
N ILE A 162 -10.01 -11.56 4.97
CA ILE A 162 -11.39 -11.75 4.52
C ILE A 162 -12.25 -10.57 4.96
N LEU A 163 -12.10 -10.09 6.19
CA LEU A 163 -12.85 -8.94 6.70
C LEU A 163 -12.56 -7.66 5.89
N VAL A 164 -11.29 -7.41 5.58
CA VAL A 164 -10.89 -6.29 4.71
C VAL A 164 -11.52 -6.42 3.33
N LEU A 165 -11.49 -7.62 2.72
CA LEU A 165 -12.07 -7.87 1.41
C LEU A 165 -13.59 -7.64 1.40
N ILE A 166 -14.30 -8.13 2.40
CA ILE A 166 -15.74 -7.90 2.56
C ILE A 166 -16.00 -6.39 2.72
N GLY A 167 -15.23 -5.69 3.56
CA GLY A 167 -15.34 -4.23 3.71
C GLY A 167 -15.14 -3.49 2.38
N MET A 168 -14.19 -3.92 1.57
CA MET A 168 -13.96 -3.36 0.24
C MET A 168 -15.14 -3.62 -0.72
N ILE A 169 -15.74 -4.81 -0.70
CA ILE A 169 -16.93 -5.13 -1.51
C ILE A 169 -18.11 -4.22 -1.12
N PHE A 170 -18.33 -4.00 0.18
CA PHE A 170 -19.38 -3.07 0.63
C PHE A 170 -19.11 -1.62 0.20
N LEU A 171 -17.85 -1.18 0.22
CA LEU A 171 -17.47 0.12 -0.32
C LEU A 171 -17.77 0.23 -1.82
N TYR A 172 -17.50 -0.82 -2.59
CA TYR A 172 -17.80 -0.87 -4.01
C TYR A 172 -19.30 -0.84 -4.28
N LEU A 173 -20.09 -1.64 -3.56
CA LEU A 173 -21.56 -1.64 -3.70
C LEU A 173 -22.19 -0.30 -3.37
N GLY A 174 -21.61 0.43 -2.42
CA GLY A 174 -22.08 1.77 -2.06
C GLY A 174 -21.70 2.87 -3.05
N THR A 175 -20.86 2.59 -4.04
CA THR A 175 -20.49 3.54 -5.10
C THR A 175 -21.36 3.43 -6.35
N LYS A 176 -22.16 2.38 -6.43
CA LYS A 176 -23.24 2.25 -7.42
C LYS A 176 -24.50 2.95 -6.93
#